data_e5ebc915f682e214558853046c9b0a2b
#
_entry.id   e5ebc915f682e214558853046c9b0a2b
#
_cell.length_a   1.000
_cell.length_b   1.000
_cell.length_c   1.000
_cell.angle_alpha   90.00
_cell.angle_beta   90.00
_cell.angle_gamma   90.00
#
_symmetry.space_group_name_H-M   'P 1'
#
loop_
_entity.id
_entity.type
_entity.pdbx_description
1 polymer ?
#
loop_
_entity_poly.entity_id
_entity_poly.type
_entity_poly.pdbx_seq_one_letter_code
_entity_poly.pdbx_strand_id
1 'polypeptide(L)'
;MSAQHTARFPIETRATPGKMLGMSPTAFLRDYWQQRPLLIRRAFPDFIDPLQADDLGGLACEELALARIVNHDPRADRWTLRNGPFVEEDFATLPSSHWTLLVQDVDKWDADVAALLEHFAFIPSWRIDDVMVSYAERGGTVG
;
A
#
# COMPACT_ATOMS: atom_id res chain seq x y z
N MET A 1 -39.34 -10.31 24.03
CA MET A 1 -38.11 -10.85 23.44
C MET A 1 -37.76 -9.95 22.26
N SER A 2 -36.89 -8.95 22.48
CA SER A 2 -36.49 -7.99 21.46
C SER A 2 -35.41 -8.63 20.60
N ALA A 3 -35.70 -8.88 19.33
CA ALA A 3 -34.70 -9.27 18.36
C ALA A 3 -33.75 -8.06 18.14
N GLN A 4 -32.54 -8.18 18.68
CA GLN A 4 -31.48 -7.27 18.36
C GLN A 4 -31.15 -7.44 16.87
N HIS A 5 -31.59 -6.49 16.06
CA HIS A 5 -31.23 -6.37 14.67
C HIS A 5 -29.76 -5.96 14.63
N THR A 6 -28.86 -6.94 14.58
CA THR A 6 -27.43 -6.70 14.40
C THR A 6 -27.26 -6.10 13.02
N ALA A 7 -27.13 -4.79 12.95
CA ALA A 7 -26.88 -4.09 11.70
C ALA A 7 -25.62 -4.68 11.09
N ARG A 8 -25.75 -5.46 10.01
CA ARG A 8 -24.66 -6.10 9.30
C ARG A 8 -23.98 -5.05 8.45
N PHE A 9 -22.86 -4.49 8.95
CA PHE A 9 -22.07 -3.55 8.16
C PHE A 9 -21.46 -4.27 6.95
N PRO A 10 -21.64 -3.74 5.73
CA PRO A 10 -21.04 -4.34 4.55
C PRO A 10 -19.51 -4.27 4.63
N ILE A 11 -18.84 -5.33 4.18
CA ILE A 11 -17.37 -5.36 4.05
C ILE A 11 -16.89 -4.76 2.73
N GLU A 12 -17.80 -4.44 1.83
CA GLU A 12 -17.52 -3.84 0.53
C GLU A 12 -18.53 -2.73 0.23
N THR A 13 -18.02 -1.64 -0.34
CA THR A 13 -18.81 -0.53 -0.88
C THR A 13 -18.21 -0.04 -2.19
N ARG A 14 -18.87 0.92 -2.83
CA ARG A 14 -18.39 1.55 -4.07
C ARG A 14 -18.33 3.05 -3.87
N ALA A 15 -17.23 3.66 -4.30
CA ALA A 15 -17.11 5.10 -4.39
C ALA A 15 -18.11 5.67 -5.41
N THR A 16 -18.54 6.90 -5.15
CA THR A 16 -19.36 7.70 -6.05
C THR A 16 -18.72 9.07 -6.25
N PRO A 17 -19.08 9.83 -7.31
CA PRO A 17 -18.53 11.17 -7.50
C PRO A 17 -18.63 12.02 -6.24
N GLY A 18 -17.50 12.59 -5.79
CA GLY A 18 -17.38 13.37 -4.56
C GLY A 18 -17.41 12.58 -3.25
N LYS A 19 -17.48 11.23 -3.29
CA LYS A 19 -17.43 10.36 -2.10
C LYS A 19 -16.52 9.17 -2.32
N MET A 20 -15.22 9.38 -2.21
CA MET A 20 -14.19 8.35 -2.36
C MET A 20 -14.44 7.13 -1.46
N LEU A 21 -14.90 7.33 -0.24
CA LEU A 21 -15.20 6.25 0.71
C LEU A 21 -16.54 5.53 0.44
N GLY A 22 -17.35 5.97 -0.55
CA GLY A 22 -18.72 5.48 -0.74
C GLY A 22 -19.70 5.92 0.36
N MET A 23 -19.21 6.68 1.34
CA MET A 23 -19.95 7.24 2.48
C MET A 23 -19.29 8.54 2.93
N SER A 24 -19.87 9.20 3.95
CA SER A 24 -19.21 10.37 4.55
C SER A 24 -17.99 9.95 5.38
N PRO A 25 -16.94 10.80 5.48
CA PRO A 25 -15.82 10.54 6.40
C PRO A 25 -16.26 10.26 7.83
N THR A 26 -17.25 11.00 8.33
CA THR A 26 -17.80 10.80 9.69
C THR A 26 -18.37 9.39 9.86
N ALA A 27 -19.12 8.89 8.88
CA ALA A 27 -19.67 7.52 8.92
C ALA A 27 -18.55 6.48 8.87
N PHE A 28 -17.55 6.68 8.00
CA PHE A 28 -16.40 5.78 7.92
C PHE A 28 -15.63 5.73 9.25
N LEU A 29 -15.30 6.88 9.83
CA LEU A 29 -14.57 6.94 11.10
C LEU A 29 -15.34 6.32 12.27
N ARG A 30 -16.67 6.47 12.28
CA ARG A 30 -17.51 5.88 13.33
C ARG A 30 -17.68 4.37 13.18
N ASP A 31 -17.90 3.88 11.98
CA ASP A 31 -18.41 2.54 11.74
C ASP A 31 -17.34 1.53 11.29
N TYR A 32 -16.21 2.02 10.72
CA TYR A 32 -15.16 1.18 10.12
C TYR A 32 -13.77 1.43 10.69
N TRP A 33 -13.36 2.68 10.84
CA TRP A 33 -12.00 3.01 11.22
C TRP A 33 -11.57 2.30 12.50
N GLN A 34 -10.50 1.52 12.44
CA GLN A 34 -9.97 0.71 13.55
C GLN A 34 -10.96 -0.31 14.16
N GLN A 35 -12.07 -0.60 13.49
CA GLN A 35 -13.09 -1.53 13.96
C GLN A 35 -13.26 -2.73 13.04
N ARG A 36 -13.23 -2.50 11.73
CA ARG A 36 -13.46 -3.54 10.72
C ARG A 36 -12.89 -3.16 9.37
N PRO A 37 -12.51 -4.15 8.53
CA PRO A 37 -12.05 -3.89 7.18
C PRO A 37 -13.21 -3.41 6.28
N LEU A 38 -12.87 -2.57 5.30
CA LEU A 38 -13.78 -2.14 4.24
C LEU A 38 -13.03 -2.09 2.90
N LEU A 39 -13.54 -2.80 1.90
CA LEU A 39 -13.09 -2.68 0.53
C LEU A 39 -13.92 -1.61 -0.17
N ILE A 40 -13.27 -0.62 -0.75
CA ILE A 40 -13.93 0.47 -1.47
C ILE A 40 -13.61 0.35 -2.96
N ARG A 41 -14.57 -0.14 -3.73
CA ARG A 41 -14.43 -0.26 -5.18
C ARG A 41 -14.43 1.10 -5.86
N ARG A 42 -13.52 1.30 -6.81
CA ARG A 42 -13.40 2.54 -7.59
C ARG A 42 -13.17 3.79 -6.71
N ALA A 43 -12.44 3.65 -5.64
CA ALA A 43 -12.05 4.80 -4.82
C ALA A 43 -11.25 5.83 -5.64
N PHE A 44 -10.41 5.35 -6.54
CA PHE A 44 -9.61 6.14 -7.48
C PHE A 44 -9.85 5.60 -8.91
N PRO A 45 -10.95 6.04 -9.60
CA PRO A 45 -11.31 5.48 -10.90
C PRO A 45 -10.30 5.78 -12.02
N ASP A 46 -9.61 6.92 -11.92
CA ASP A 46 -8.66 7.44 -12.90
C ASP A 46 -7.23 7.43 -12.34
N PHE A 47 -6.94 6.49 -11.42
CA PHE A 47 -5.61 6.39 -10.82
C PHE A 47 -4.55 6.10 -11.88
N ILE A 48 -3.55 6.98 -11.92
CA ILE A 48 -2.32 6.80 -12.68
C ILE A 48 -1.23 6.51 -11.68
N ASP A 49 -0.47 5.46 -11.92
CA ASP A 49 0.66 5.11 -11.06
C ASP A 49 1.71 6.23 -11.13
N PRO A 50 2.04 6.89 -10.01
CA PRO A 50 2.99 7.98 -10.00
C PRO A 50 4.44 7.53 -10.26
N LEU A 51 4.75 6.27 -10.03
CA LEU A 51 6.09 5.71 -10.17
C LEU A 51 6.10 4.47 -11.05
N GLN A 52 7.13 4.34 -11.86
CA GLN A 52 7.42 3.10 -12.56
C GLN A 52 8.33 2.18 -11.71
N ALA A 53 8.44 0.92 -12.10
CA ALA A 53 9.28 -0.05 -11.39
C ALA A 53 10.75 0.40 -11.30
N ASP A 54 11.27 1.02 -12.38
CA ASP A 54 12.66 1.49 -12.45
C ASP A 54 12.88 2.69 -11.50
N ASP A 55 11.89 3.59 -11.36
CA ASP A 55 11.96 4.71 -10.42
C ASP A 55 12.04 4.20 -8.98
N LEU A 56 11.21 3.20 -8.64
CA LEU A 56 11.22 2.58 -7.32
C LEU A 56 12.54 1.83 -7.05
N GLY A 57 13.08 1.16 -8.07
CA GLY A 57 14.40 0.53 -8.03
C GLY A 57 15.51 1.54 -7.78
N GLY A 58 15.46 2.70 -8.45
CA GLY A 58 16.39 3.82 -8.24
C GLY A 58 16.33 4.35 -6.81
N LEU A 59 15.13 4.58 -6.27
CA LEU A 59 14.96 4.99 -4.87
C LEU A 59 15.55 3.97 -3.89
N ALA A 60 15.41 2.69 -4.18
CA ALA A 60 15.94 1.63 -3.32
C ALA A 60 17.48 1.58 -3.26
N CYS A 61 18.16 2.27 -4.19
CA CYS A 61 19.61 2.44 -4.20
C CYS A 61 20.08 3.66 -3.39
N GLU A 62 19.19 4.56 -3.02
CA GLU A 62 19.54 5.75 -2.23
C GLU A 62 19.89 5.37 -0.79
N GLU A 63 20.96 5.96 -0.27
CA GLU A 63 21.50 5.64 1.07
C GLU A 63 20.49 5.87 2.20
N LEU A 64 19.65 6.89 2.06
CA LEU A 64 18.67 7.27 3.07
C LEU A 64 17.28 6.66 2.85
N ALA A 65 17.08 5.92 1.76
CA ALA A 65 15.80 5.26 1.50
C ALA A 65 15.66 3.98 2.31
N LEU A 66 14.52 3.79 2.92
CA LEU A 66 14.19 2.59 3.69
C LEU A 66 13.62 1.53 2.75
N ALA A 67 14.50 0.78 2.10
CA ALA A 67 14.13 -0.25 1.13
C ALA A 67 14.41 -1.66 1.64
N ARG A 68 13.61 -2.62 1.20
CA ARG A 68 13.82 -4.04 1.47
C ARG A 68 13.28 -4.92 0.35
N ILE A 69 13.95 -6.04 0.11
CA ILE A 69 13.53 -7.07 -0.82
C ILE A 69 13.15 -8.32 -0.03
N VAL A 70 11.95 -8.81 -0.29
CA VAL A 70 11.43 -10.08 0.23
C VAL A 70 11.41 -11.09 -0.91
N ASN A 71 12.08 -12.23 -0.72
CA ASN A 71 12.00 -13.37 -1.62
C ASN A 71 11.29 -14.53 -0.93
N HIS A 72 10.46 -15.24 -1.67
CA HIS A 72 9.85 -16.48 -1.26
C HIS A 72 10.23 -17.61 -2.23
N ASP A 73 10.89 -18.65 -1.73
CA ASP A 73 11.09 -19.89 -2.47
C ASP A 73 9.92 -20.85 -2.16
N PRO A 74 8.92 -20.98 -3.04
CA PRO A 74 7.74 -21.79 -2.76
C PRO A 74 8.01 -23.29 -2.72
N ARG A 75 9.17 -23.75 -3.24
CA ARG A 75 9.54 -25.17 -3.20
C ARG A 75 10.11 -25.58 -1.85
N ALA A 76 10.88 -24.68 -1.25
CA ALA A 76 11.49 -24.88 0.07
C ALA A 76 10.69 -24.23 1.21
N ASP A 77 9.60 -23.54 0.87
CA ASP A 77 8.84 -22.64 1.78
C ASP A 77 9.79 -21.74 2.60
N ARG A 78 10.76 -21.17 1.89
CA ARG A 78 11.82 -20.37 2.53
C ARG A 78 11.67 -18.91 2.15
N TRP A 79 11.62 -18.07 3.16
CA TRP A 79 11.60 -16.62 3.06
C TRP A 79 12.99 -16.04 3.33
N THR A 80 13.36 -15.05 2.55
CA THR A 80 14.56 -14.25 2.79
C THR A 80 14.22 -12.78 2.71
N LEU A 81 14.79 -12.00 3.63
CA LEU A 81 14.67 -10.56 3.70
C LEU A 81 16.04 -9.93 3.55
N ARG A 82 16.16 -8.97 2.65
CA ARG A 82 17.36 -8.13 2.50
C ARG A 82 16.96 -6.68 2.67
N ASN A 83 17.74 -5.93 3.42
CA ASN A 83 17.57 -4.49 3.57
C ASN A 83 18.54 -3.75 2.66
N GLY A 84 18.09 -2.57 2.15
CA GLY A 84 18.93 -1.64 1.40
C GLY A 84 19.94 -0.90 2.29
N PRO A 85 20.66 0.06 1.69
CA PRO A 85 20.59 0.44 0.29
C PRO A 85 21.04 -0.68 -0.64
N PHE A 86 20.45 -0.73 -1.84
CA PHE A 86 20.80 -1.71 -2.88
C PHE A 86 21.72 -1.07 -3.92
N VAL A 87 22.30 -1.91 -4.77
CA VAL A 87 23.00 -1.51 -5.98
C VAL A 87 22.37 -2.19 -7.18
N GLU A 88 22.64 -1.68 -8.40
CA GLU A 88 22.01 -2.20 -9.62
C GLU A 88 22.24 -3.71 -9.78
N GLU A 89 23.42 -4.20 -9.43
CA GLU A 89 23.78 -5.61 -9.49
C GLU A 89 22.91 -6.50 -8.58
N ASP A 90 22.37 -5.95 -7.50
CA ASP A 90 21.47 -6.69 -6.62
C ASP A 90 20.20 -7.09 -7.36
N PHE A 91 19.64 -6.17 -8.16
CA PHE A 91 18.46 -6.42 -8.96
C PHE A 91 18.73 -7.41 -10.12
N ALA A 92 19.91 -7.30 -10.73
CA ALA A 92 20.31 -8.23 -11.80
C ALA A 92 20.43 -9.69 -11.33
N THR A 93 20.62 -9.92 -10.04
CA THR A 93 20.74 -11.26 -9.44
C THR A 93 19.42 -11.81 -8.88
N LEU A 94 18.34 -11.04 -8.93
CA LEU A 94 17.04 -11.49 -8.45
C LEU A 94 16.48 -12.61 -9.36
N PRO A 95 15.72 -13.55 -8.78
CA PRO A 95 15.03 -14.55 -9.58
C PRO A 95 13.96 -13.89 -10.47
N SER A 96 13.53 -14.57 -11.52
CA SER A 96 12.50 -14.07 -12.44
C SER A 96 11.07 -14.02 -11.85
N SER A 97 10.92 -14.36 -10.58
CA SER A 97 9.60 -14.40 -9.90
C SER A 97 9.76 -14.54 -8.39
N HIS A 98 8.65 -14.38 -7.67
CA HIS A 98 8.52 -14.63 -6.22
C HIS A 98 9.37 -13.71 -5.35
N TRP A 99 9.52 -12.45 -5.74
CA TRP A 99 10.12 -11.42 -4.91
C TRP A 99 9.29 -10.13 -4.95
N THR A 100 9.47 -9.33 -3.93
CA THR A 100 8.80 -8.03 -3.78
C THR A 100 9.81 -7.02 -3.26
N LEU A 101 9.90 -5.86 -3.91
CA LEU A 101 10.58 -4.68 -3.41
C LEU A 101 9.59 -3.82 -2.65
N LEU A 102 9.95 -3.37 -1.47
CA LEU A 102 9.19 -2.42 -0.66
C LEU A 102 10.08 -1.22 -0.37
N VAL A 103 9.56 -0.01 -0.60
CA VAL A 103 10.22 1.24 -0.23
C VAL A 103 9.27 2.04 0.63
N GLN A 104 9.72 2.39 1.84
CA GLN A 104 8.97 3.21 2.79
C GLN A 104 9.25 4.70 2.58
N ASP A 105 8.40 5.55 3.16
CA ASP A 105 8.58 7.01 3.13
C ASP A 105 8.66 7.61 1.70
N VAL A 106 8.07 6.97 0.70
CA VAL A 106 8.18 7.42 -0.71
C VAL A 106 7.56 8.81 -0.90
N ASP A 107 6.58 9.18 -0.08
CA ASP A 107 6.01 10.54 -0.04
C ASP A 107 7.04 11.63 0.32
N LYS A 108 8.18 11.29 0.89
CA LYS A 108 9.28 12.22 1.18
C LYS A 108 10.22 12.41 -0.01
N TRP A 109 10.14 11.53 -1.02
CA TRP A 109 11.00 11.52 -2.20
C TRP A 109 10.28 11.98 -3.47
N ASP A 110 8.98 11.73 -3.55
CA ASP A 110 8.18 11.98 -4.74
C ASP A 110 6.93 12.81 -4.42
N ALA A 111 6.74 13.93 -5.13
CA ALA A 111 5.66 14.87 -4.88
C ALA A 111 4.28 14.32 -5.30
N ASP A 112 4.22 13.49 -6.34
CA ASP A 112 2.97 12.90 -6.81
C ASP A 112 2.50 11.80 -5.85
N VAL A 113 3.45 11.06 -5.26
CA VAL A 113 3.15 10.11 -4.16
C VAL A 113 2.68 10.88 -2.93
N ALA A 114 3.35 11.98 -2.56
CA ALA A 114 2.93 12.82 -1.43
C ALA A 114 1.51 13.38 -1.61
N ALA A 115 1.13 13.74 -2.85
CA ALA A 115 -0.22 14.24 -3.14
C ALA A 115 -1.33 13.22 -2.86
N LEU A 116 -1.02 11.92 -2.85
CA LEU A 116 -2.00 10.89 -2.46
C LEU A 116 -2.51 11.06 -1.03
N LEU A 117 -1.70 11.61 -0.13
CA LEU A 117 -2.07 11.85 1.26
C LEU A 117 -3.21 12.87 1.41
N GLU A 118 -3.39 13.77 0.46
CA GLU A 118 -4.48 14.76 0.47
C GLU A 118 -5.87 14.09 0.47
N HIS A 119 -5.98 12.93 -0.15
CA HIS A 119 -7.22 12.15 -0.16
C HIS A 119 -7.62 11.65 1.23
N PHE A 120 -6.68 11.62 2.16
CA PHE A 120 -6.86 11.13 3.53
C PHE A 120 -6.87 12.27 4.57
N ALA A 121 -6.99 13.54 4.14
CA ALA A 121 -7.00 14.70 5.02
C ALA A 121 -8.15 14.71 6.06
N PHE A 122 -9.11 13.82 5.95
CA PHE A 122 -10.15 13.60 6.98
C PHE A 122 -9.62 12.83 8.22
N ILE A 123 -8.42 12.26 8.12
CA ILE A 123 -7.69 11.67 9.24
C ILE A 123 -6.65 12.69 9.72
N PRO A 124 -6.48 12.92 11.03
CA PRO A 124 -5.42 13.78 11.54
C PRO A 124 -4.04 13.33 11.01
N SER A 125 -3.25 14.28 10.52
CA SER A 125 -1.95 13.99 9.87
C SER A 125 -0.98 13.18 10.75
N TRP A 126 -1.00 13.39 12.07
CA TRP A 126 -0.18 12.65 13.02
C TRP A 126 -0.56 11.15 13.15
N ARG A 127 -1.65 10.73 12.52
CA ARG A 127 -2.07 9.32 12.42
C ARG A 127 -1.69 8.65 11.10
N ILE A 128 -1.13 9.42 10.19
CA ILE A 128 -0.62 8.92 8.92
C ILE A 128 0.90 8.88 9.06
N ASP A 129 1.48 7.72 8.89
CA ASP A 129 2.93 7.52 9.05
C ASP A 129 3.65 7.89 7.75
N ASP A 130 3.45 7.10 6.70
CA ASP A 130 4.10 7.29 5.42
C ASP A 130 3.24 6.72 4.26
N VAL A 131 3.73 6.91 3.05
CA VAL A 131 3.29 6.14 1.88
C VAL A 131 4.39 5.15 1.50
N MET A 132 4.13 3.88 1.75
CA MET A 132 4.97 2.79 1.26
C MET A 132 4.52 2.37 -0.14
N VAL A 133 5.46 2.27 -1.05
CA VAL A 133 5.23 1.73 -2.39
C VAL A 133 5.91 0.38 -2.53
N SER A 134 5.25 -0.57 -3.15
CA SER A 134 5.83 -1.88 -3.41
C SER A 134 5.67 -2.30 -4.86
N TYR A 135 6.72 -2.94 -5.38
CA TYR A 135 6.71 -3.63 -6.65
C TYR A 135 6.81 -5.14 -6.39
N ALA A 136 5.85 -5.89 -6.87
CA ALA A 136 5.85 -7.35 -6.75
C ALA A 136 6.00 -8.00 -8.13
N GLU A 137 7.05 -8.77 -8.31
CA GLU A 137 7.20 -9.64 -9.49
C GLU A 137 6.19 -10.79 -9.41
N ARG A 138 5.95 -11.45 -10.52
CA ARG A 138 4.99 -12.56 -10.59
C ARG A 138 5.21 -13.57 -9.46
N GLY A 139 4.19 -13.81 -8.64
CA GLY A 139 4.26 -14.64 -7.45
C GLY A 139 4.95 -13.99 -6.25
N GLY A 140 5.31 -12.71 -6.35
CA GLY A 140 5.82 -11.93 -5.22
C GLY A 140 4.75 -11.72 -4.17
N THR A 141 5.15 -11.79 -2.90
CA THR A 141 4.30 -11.59 -1.74
C THR A 141 5.15 -11.16 -0.55
N VAL A 142 4.53 -10.69 0.49
CA VAL A 142 5.20 -10.22 1.72
C VAL A 142 4.87 -11.06 2.96
N GLY A 143 4.14 -12.14 2.75
CA GLY A 143 3.69 -13.05 3.81
C GLY A 143 2.20 -13.03 4.03
#